data_efafdf4b4659b6e099ebc73494bfd172
#
_entry.id   efafdf4b4659b6e099ebc73494bfd172
#
_cell.length_a   1.000
_cell.length_b   1.000
_cell.length_c   1.000
_cell.angle_alpha   90.00
_cell.angle_beta   90.00
_cell.angle_gamma   90.00
#
_symmetry.space_group_name_H-M   'P 1'
#
loop_
_entity.id
_entity.type
_entity.pdbx_description
1 polymer ?
#
loop_
_entity_poly.entity_id
_entity_poly.type
_entity_poly.pdbx_seq_one_letter_code
_entity_poly.pdbx_strand_id
1 'polypeptide(L)'
;MPPALSGDSYYYDGKSLILSPFNGKTANSLRVAIPFLGECVYAKDTEFKDENVFLDFIKKNMVRRVLFFNSYGNEHRLNLYHACQLNKIKTINFDRGGLPHTWFFDPHGFNYSSHSYNPNNWDLQITKDERESVQEYIINVLSSNDTLEKNGTRIGAHNFKTKYNILNKKILFVPLQRPNDSVIRHFSDEIRSVQDFLNNVVTLAKSIKDKGWVVIVKQHPLEESTEIGEKENLIVLKPTDHFYDAINSSDAVMLINSGVGLYSLMAGKPTYNVGNAYYCHEGLSIKIKNPEDFKKCMNDLSYPSKDKVEKFIHYLITRFYSFGKANYI
;
A
#
# COMPACT_ATOMS: atom_id res chain seq x y z
N MET A 1 14.71 -17.08 -3.70
CA MET A 1 14.48 -16.63 -2.31
C MET A 1 13.81 -15.27 -2.38
N PRO A 2 12.84 -14.95 -1.53
CA PRO A 2 12.34 -13.59 -1.42
C PRO A 2 13.48 -12.61 -1.12
N PRO A 3 13.62 -11.51 -1.87
CA PRO A 3 14.81 -10.64 -1.77
C PRO A 3 15.08 -10.13 -0.35
N ALA A 4 14.03 -9.77 0.40
CA ALA A 4 14.16 -9.29 1.78
C ALA A 4 14.65 -10.37 2.77
N LEU A 5 14.67 -11.65 2.37
CA LEU A 5 15.14 -12.79 3.17
C LEU A 5 16.50 -13.32 2.69
N SER A 6 17.24 -12.57 1.88
CA SER A 6 18.52 -13.01 1.31
C SER A 6 19.70 -13.03 2.30
N GLY A 7 19.50 -12.60 3.55
CA GLY A 7 20.51 -12.69 4.59
C GLY A 7 20.64 -14.10 5.18
N ASP A 8 21.84 -14.49 5.58
CA ASP A 8 22.16 -15.83 6.12
C ASP A 8 21.30 -16.27 7.31
N SER A 9 20.81 -15.31 8.10
CA SER A 9 19.99 -15.58 9.28
C SER A 9 18.59 -16.15 8.99
N TYR A 10 18.17 -16.14 7.72
CA TYR A 10 16.86 -16.66 7.30
C TYR A 10 16.97 -17.97 6.53
N TYR A 11 18.18 -18.43 6.25
CA TYR A 11 18.42 -19.59 5.42
C TYR A 11 18.29 -20.89 6.24
N TYR A 12 17.38 -21.79 5.87
CA TYR A 12 17.26 -23.23 6.22
C TYR A 12 17.23 -23.67 7.66
N ASP A 13 17.14 -22.81 8.66
CA ASP A 13 17.32 -23.26 10.02
C ASP A 13 16.00 -23.57 10.73
N GLY A 14 15.50 -24.78 10.51
CA GLY A 14 14.43 -25.36 11.30
C GLY A 14 13.01 -25.15 10.76
N LYS A 15 12.04 -25.44 11.63
CA LYS A 15 10.60 -25.47 11.31
C LYS A 15 9.98 -24.06 11.33
N SER A 16 9.21 -23.75 10.29
CA SER A 16 8.43 -22.52 10.16
C SER A 16 6.94 -22.78 10.38
N LEU A 17 6.27 -21.94 11.16
CA LEU A 17 4.83 -21.89 11.26
C LEU A 17 4.29 -20.76 10.36
N ILE A 18 3.34 -21.08 9.50
CA ILE A 18 2.69 -20.12 8.62
C ILE A 18 1.27 -19.89 9.13
N LEU A 19 1.01 -18.68 9.63
CA LEU A 19 -0.30 -18.24 10.06
C LEU A 19 -1.00 -17.46 8.94
N SER A 20 -2.08 -18.01 8.44
CA SER A 20 -2.87 -17.39 7.37
C SER A 20 -4.35 -17.71 7.57
N PRO A 21 -5.27 -16.78 7.23
CA PRO A 21 -6.70 -17.06 7.20
C PRO A 21 -7.07 -18.08 6.11
N PHE A 22 -6.17 -18.27 5.12
CA PHE A 22 -6.35 -19.22 4.05
C PHE A 22 -5.72 -20.57 4.40
N ASN A 23 -6.25 -21.63 3.83
CA ASN A 23 -5.60 -22.92 3.96
C ASN A 23 -4.26 -22.89 3.18
N GLY A 24 -3.21 -23.49 3.74
CA GLY A 24 -1.85 -23.39 3.19
C GLY A 24 -1.68 -23.94 1.76
N LYS A 25 -2.60 -24.78 1.29
CA LYS A 25 -2.57 -25.31 -0.10
C LYS A 25 -2.96 -24.26 -1.13
N THR A 26 -3.69 -23.22 -0.74
CA THR A 26 -4.19 -22.17 -1.65
C THR A 26 -3.28 -20.94 -1.72
N ALA A 27 -2.31 -20.81 -0.82
CA ALA A 27 -1.37 -19.70 -0.86
C ALA A 27 -0.26 -19.91 -1.91
N ASN A 28 -0.60 -19.83 -3.19
CA ASN A 28 0.37 -19.90 -4.30
C ASN A 28 1.53 -18.91 -4.15
N SER A 29 1.27 -17.78 -3.49
CA SER A 29 2.26 -16.78 -3.10
C SER A 29 3.38 -17.34 -2.22
N LEU A 30 3.07 -18.30 -1.35
CA LEU A 30 4.06 -18.93 -0.48
C LEU A 30 4.99 -19.88 -1.23
N ARG A 31 4.65 -20.33 -2.44
CA ARG A 31 5.50 -21.21 -3.24
C ARG A 31 6.87 -20.60 -3.52
N VAL A 32 6.94 -19.29 -3.62
CA VAL A 32 8.22 -18.58 -3.83
C VAL A 32 9.11 -18.65 -2.58
N ALA A 33 8.51 -18.67 -1.40
CA ALA A 33 9.21 -18.66 -0.12
C ALA A 33 9.37 -20.05 0.51
N ILE A 34 8.43 -20.98 0.28
CA ILE A 34 8.41 -22.32 0.91
C ILE A 34 9.74 -23.08 0.74
N PRO A 35 10.38 -23.14 -0.43
CA PRO A 35 11.66 -23.86 -0.58
C PRO A 35 12.77 -23.32 0.33
N PHE A 36 12.64 -22.09 0.79
CA PHE A 36 13.67 -21.40 1.59
C PHE A 36 13.33 -21.34 3.09
N LEU A 37 12.16 -21.84 3.49
CA LEU A 37 11.65 -21.73 4.85
C LEU A 37 11.82 -23.04 5.66
N GLY A 38 12.43 -24.07 5.06
CA GLY A 38 12.57 -25.38 5.68
C GLY A 38 11.24 -26.12 5.81
N GLU A 39 11.09 -26.92 6.87
CA GLU A 39 9.82 -27.60 7.16
C GLU A 39 8.75 -26.59 7.56
N CYS A 40 7.60 -26.61 6.86
CA CYS A 40 6.50 -25.68 7.11
C CYS A 40 5.30 -26.37 7.72
N VAL A 41 4.79 -25.81 8.81
CA VAL A 41 3.49 -26.12 9.42
C VAL A 41 2.53 -24.97 9.11
N TYR A 42 1.29 -25.30 8.78
CA TYR A 42 0.25 -24.31 8.50
C TYR A 42 -0.81 -24.35 9.59
N ALA A 43 -1.25 -23.19 10.04
CA ALA A 43 -2.37 -23.04 10.94
C ALA A 43 -3.14 -21.74 10.65
N LYS A 44 -4.40 -21.71 11.07
CA LYS A 44 -5.16 -20.47 11.15
C LYS A 44 -4.92 -19.85 12.53
N ASP A 45 -4.92 -18.51 12.58
CA ASP A 45 -4.87 -17.80 13.86
C ASP A 45 -5.98 -18.25 14.83
N THR A 46 -7.19 -18.53 14.30
CA THR A 46 -8.35 -19.01 15.06
C THR A 46 -8.19 -20.40 15.70
N GLU A 47 -7.15 -21.16 15.35
CA GLU A 47 -6.84 -22.44 15.97
C GLU A 47 -6.20 -22.28 17.37
N PHE A 48 -5.73 -21.09 17.69
CA PHE A 48 -5.12 -20.76 18.98
C PHE A 48 -6.10 -19.91 19.80
N LYS A 49 -6.50 -20.42 20.97
CA LYS A 49 -7.44 -19.71 21.84
C LYS A 49 -6.86 -18.39 22.36
N ASP A 50 -5.59 -18.42 22.72
CA ASP A 50 -4.85 -17.29 23.30
C ASP A 50 -3.33 -17.44 23.03
N GLU A 51 -2.58 -16.45 23.46
CA GLU A 51 -1.13 -16.36 23.26
C GLU A 51 -0.38 -17.50 23.97
N ASN A 52 -0.86 -18.00 25.13
CA ASN A 52 -0.20 -19.06 25.85
C ASN A 52 -0.30 -20.40 25.11
N VAL A 53 -1.50 -20.74 24.64
CA VAL A 53 -1.72 -21.94 23.80
C VAL A 53 -0.86 -21.86 22.52
N PHE A 54 -0.74 -20.69 21.93
CA PHE A 54 0.10 -20.46 20.75
C PHE A 54 1.59 -20.64 21.06
N LEU A 55 2.10 -20.06 22.13
CA LEU A 55 3.51 -20.18 22.53
C LEU A 55 3.86 -21.62 22.92
N ASP A 56 2.97 -22.33 23.60
CA ASP A 56 3.13 -23.76 23.93
C ASP A 56 3.17 -24.62 22.66
N PHE A 57 2.34 -24.31 21.66
CA PHE A 57 2.39 -24.97 20.34
C PHE A 57 3.74 -24.75 19.66
N ILE A 58 4.24 -23.50 19.63
CA ILE A 58 5.55 -23.16 19.07
C ILE A 58 6.65 -23.98 19.73
N LYS A 59 6.66 -24.01 21.06
CA LYS A 59 7.66 -24.76 21.87
C LYS A 59 7.58 -26.23 21.60
N LYS A 60 6.39 -26.84 21.72
CA LYS A 60 6.15 -28.26 21.53
C LYS A 60 6.55 -28.78 20.16
N ASN A 61 6.31 -27.94 19.11
CA ASN A 61 6.61 -28.31 17.74
C ASN A 61 7.98 -27.83 17.28
N MET A 62 8.81 -27.25 18.16
CA MET A 62 10.15 -26.74 17.86
C MET A 62 10.15 -25.72 16.71
N VAL A 63 9.10 -24.88 16.63
CA VAL A 63 8.99 -23.83 15.63
C VAL A 63 10.05 -22.76 15.86
N ARG A 64 10.84 -22.44 14.85
CA ARG A 64 11.94 -21.46 14.93
C ARG A 64 11.52 -20.05 14.49
N ARG A 65 10.51 -19.95 13.64
CA ARG A 65 9.98 -18.70 13.13
C ARG A 65 8.50 -18.80 12.78
N VAL A 66 7.81 -17.67 12.82
CA VAL A 66 6.39 -17.57 12.45
C VAL A 66 6.22 -16.59 11.32
N LEU A 67 5.55 -17.02 10.26
CA LEU A 67 5.14 -16.16 9.16
C LEU A 67 3.69 -15.74 9.37
N PHE A 68 3.46 -14.45 9.44
CA PHE A 68 2.13 -13.86 9.59
C PHE A 68 1.64 -13.28 8.27
N PHE A 69 0.55 -13.80 7.73
CA PHE A 69 -0.18 -13.11 6.68
C PHE A 69 -0.90 -11.91 7.30
N ASN A 70 -0.42 -10.70 6.99
CA ASN A 70 -0.94 -9.47 7.55
C ASN A 70 -1.15 -9.55 9.07
N SER A 71 -0.09 -9.43 9.85
CA SER A 71 -0.15 -9.51 11.31
C SER A 71 -1.13 -8.51 11.95
N TYR A 72 -1.44 -7.43 11.26
CA TYR A 72 -2.41 -6.39 11.66
C TYR A 72 -3.83 -6.66 11.14
N GLY A 73 -4.07 -7.80 10.50
CA GLY A 73 -5.35 -8.12 9.86
C GLY A 73 -6.54 -8.24 10.81
N ASN A 74 -6.30 -8.68 12.05
CA ASN A 74 -7.26 -8.66 13.15
C ASN A 74 -6.52 -8.57 14.48
N GLU A 75 -7.23 -8.20 15.55
CA GLU A 75 -6.66 -7.98 16.88
C GLU A 75 -6.04 -9.26 17.47
N HIS A 76 -6.71 -10.41 17.33
CA HIS A 76 -6.19 -11.68 17.82
C HIS A 76 -4.84 -12.03 17.19
N ARG A 77 -4.73 -11.94 15.86
CA ARG A 77 -3.46 -12.19 15.15
C ARG A 77 -2.37 -11.19 15.53
N LEU A 78 -2.73 -9.94 15.78
CA LEU A 78 -1.79 -8.91 16.25
C LEU A 78 -1.25 -9.28 17.63
N ASN A 79 -2.10 -9.79 18.53
CA ASN A 79 -1.68 -10.25 19.86
C ASN A 79 -0.70 -11.43 19.76
N LEU A 80 -0.97 -12.42 18.89
CA LEU A 80 -0.03 -13.53 18.63
C LEU A 80 1.31 -13.02 18.06
N TYR A 81 1.28 -12.01 17.19
CA TYR A 81 2.49 -11.38 16.65
C TYR A 81 3.29 -10.68 17.74
N HIS A 82 2.65 -9.89 18.60
CA HIS A 82 3.30 -9.28 19.76
C HIS A 82 3.86 -10.29 20.76
N ALA A 83 3.14 -11.39 20.98
CA ALA A 83 3.64 -12.49 21.82
C ALA A 83 4.95 -13.09 21.27
N CYS A 84 5.06 -13.26 19.95
CA CYS A 84 6.31 -13.65 19.32
C CYS A 84 7.43 -12.64 19.58
N GLN A 85 7.16 -11.35 19.39
CA GLN A 85 8.15 -10.29 19.61
C GLN A 85 8.66 -10.26 21.05
N LEU A 86 7.75 -10.31 22.04
CA LEU A 86 8.09 -10.34 23.46
C LEU A 86 8.94 -11.56 23.83
N ASN A 87 8.69 -12.71 23.20
CA ASN A 87 9.42 -13.95 23.43
C ASN A 87 10.64 -14.12 22.48
N LYS A 88 11.02 -13.08 21.71
CA LYS A 88 12.15 -13.11 20.78
C LYS A 88 12.06 -14.23 19.73
N ILE A 89 10.86 -14.65 19.38
CA ILE A 89 10.61 -15.61 18.31
C ILE A 89 10.71 -14.82 16.99
N LYS A 90 11.49 -15.35 16.05
CA LYS A 90 11.64 -14.71 14.73
C LYS A 90 10.29 -14.64 14.01
N THR A 91 9.94 -13.49 13.49
CA THR A 91 8.71 -13.27 12.73
C THR A 91 9.01 -12.78 11.32
N ILE A 92 8.16 -13.13 10.38
CA ILE A 92 8.16 -12.60 9.02
C ILE A 92 6.71 -12.21 8.70
N ASN A 93 6.49 -10.95 8.38
CA ASN A 93 5.21 -10.50 7.86
C ASN A 93 5.17 -10.68 6.34
N PHE A 94 4.06 -11.15 5.81
CA PHE A 94 3.89 -11.22 4.37
C PHE A 94 2.47 -10.80 3.97
N ASP A 95 2.37 -10.15 2.81
CA ASP A 95 1.10 -9.74 2.19
C ASP A 95 1.37 -9.39 0.72
N ARG A 96 0.33 -9.00 0.00
CA ARG A 96 0.48 -8.42 -1.34
C ARG A 96 1.31 -7.14 -1.27
N GLY A 97 2.21 -6.98 -2.24
CA GLY A 97 2.92 -5.72 -2.45
C GLY A 97 2.00 -4.63 -3.01
N GLY A 98 2.47 -3.39 -3.00
CA GLY A 98 1.76 -2.24 -3.56
C GLY A 98 1.81 -2.14 -5.09
N LEU A 99 2.55 -3.02 -5.77
CA LEU A 99 2.70 -3.08 -7.22
C LEU A 99 2.05 -4.35 -7.79
N PRO A 100 1.68 -4.39 -9.09
CA PRO A 100 1.02 -5.54 -9.68
C PRO A 100 1.86 -6.81 -9.54
N HIS A 101 1.21 -7.93 -9.21
CA HIS A 101 1.82 -9.25 -9.10
C HIS A 101 3.02 -9.33 -8.14
N THR A 102 3.04 -8.51 -7.09
CA THR A 102 4.10 -8.50 -6.10
C THR A 102 3.62 -8.96 -4.73
N TRP A 103 4.57 -9.52 -3.97
CA TRP A 103 4.44 -9.93 -2.58
C TRP A 103 5.63 -9.41 -1.80
N PHE A 104 5.43 -9.13 -0.52
CA PHE A 104 6.56 -8.90 0.37
C PHE A 104 6.62 -9.97 1.46
N PHE A 105 7.83 -10.23 1.95
CA PHE A 105 8.15 -11.07 3.09
C PHE A 105 9.09 -10.27 3.99
N ASP A 106 8.53 -9.63 5.00
CA ASP A 106 9.23 -8.61 5.78
C ASP A 106 9.59 -9.12 7.18
N PRO A 107 10.88 -9.29 7.50
CA PRO A 107 11.33 -9.69 8.83
C PRO A 107 11.41 -8.53 9.82
N HIS A 108 11.24 -7.28 9.38
CA HIS A 108 11.52 -6.07 10.16
C HIS A 108 10.27 -5.30 10.58
N GLY A 109 9.09 -5.82 10.30
CA GLY A 109 7.82 -5.21 10.67
C GLY A 109 6.73 -5.41 9.63
N PHE A 110 5.70 -4.57 9.69
CA PHE A 110 4.58 -4.59 8.75
C PHE A 110 4.24 -3.16 8.30
N ASN A 111 4.17 -2.95 6.97
CA ASN A 111 3.80 -1.67 6.39
C ASN A 111 4.61 -0.50 7.00
N TYR A 112 3.97 0.60 7.39
CA TYR A 112 4.64 1.77 7.95
C TYR A 112 5.53 1.46 9.18
N SER A 113 5.16 0.47 10.00
CA SER A 113 5.97 0.09 11.18
C SER A 113 7.25 -0.68 10.84
N SER A 114 7.47 -1.03 9.57
CA SER A 114 8.66 -1.77 9.16
C SER A 114 9.89 -0.91 8.97
N HIS A 115 11.00 -1.35 9.55
CA HIS A 115 12.31 -0.75 9.29
C HIS A 115 12.85 -1.01 7.87
N SER A 116 12.24 -1.93 7.10
CA SER A 116 12.60 -2.19 5.71
C SER A 116 12.44 -0.97 4.82
N TYR A 117 11.53 -0.06 5.16
CA TYR A 117 11.31 1.18 4.40
C TYR A 117 12.18 2.37 4.86
N ASN A 118 13.13 2.14 5.77
CA ASN A 118 14.07 3.18 6.17
C ASN A 118 14.87 3.69 4.96
N PRO A 119 15.04 5.01 4.78
CA PRO A 119 15.82 5.59 3.68
C PRO A 119 17.21 5.00 3.50
N ASN A 120 17.87 4.57 4.59
CA ASN A 120 19.18 3.90 4.52
C ASN A 120 19.16 2.60 3.70
N ASN A 121 17.99 1.99 3.48
CA ASN A 121 17.85 0.76 2.69
C ASN A 121 17.59 1.03 1.21
N TRP A 122 16.99 2.16 0.85
CA TRP A 122 16.52 2.41 -0.49
C TRP A 122 17.09 3.70 -1.15
N ASP A 123 17.47 4.73 -0.39
CA ASP A 123 18.07 5.95 -0.96
C ASP A 123 19.57 5.77 -1.22
N LEU A 124 19.89 4.71 -1.95
CA LEU A 124 21.24 4.33 -2.33
C LEU A 124 21.50 4.73 -3.78
N GLN A 125 22.77 4.91 -4.13
CA GLN A 125 23.14 5.13 -5.53
C GLN A 125 22.78 3.90 -6.36
N ILE A 126 22.18 4.12 -7.51
CA ILE A 126 21.88 3.11 -8.51
C ILE A 126 22.68 3.42 -9.78
N THR A 127 23.13 2.40 -10.47
CA THR A 127 23.88 2.51 -11.73
C THR A 127 22.97 3.06 -12.85
N LYS A 128 23.58 3.42 -13.97
CA LYS A 128 22.83 3.87 -15.15
C LYS A 128 21.88 2.76 -15.67
N ASP A 129 22.36 1.54 -15.76
CA ASP A 129 21.59 0.40 -16.26
C ASP A 129 20.42 0.05 -15.34
N GLU A 130 20.64 0.10 -14.00
CA GLU A 130 19.55 -0.06 -13.01
C GLU A 130 18.51 1.05 -13.14
N ARG A 131 18.96 2.28 -13.40
CA ARG A 131 18.06 3.42 -13.61
C ARG A 131 17.22 3.26 -14.89
N GLU A 132 17.83 2.85 -15.98
CA GLU A 132 17.11 2.57 -17.23
C GLU A 132 16.09 1.45 -17.05
N SER A 133 16.47 0.38 -16.36
CA SER A 133 15.56 -0.75 -16.05
C SER A 133 14.37 -0.34 -15.19
N VAL A 134 14.58 0.49 -14.17
CA VAL A 134 13.48 0.95 -13.32
C VAL A 134 12.56 1.95 -14.05
N GLN A 135 13.12 2.78 -14.91
CA GLN A 135 12.32 3.68 -15.75
C GLN A 135 11.42 2.89 -16.73
N GLU A 136 11.98 1.87 -17.37
CA GLU A 136 11.20 0.97 -18.22
C GLU A 136 10.08 0.26 -17.42
N TYR A 137 10.40 -0.24 -16.23
CA TYR A 137 9.39 -0.83 -15.35
C TYR A 137 8.26 0.15 -15.00
N ILE A 138 8.59 1.39 -14.62
CA ILE A 138 7.61 2.44 -14.31
C ILE A 138 6.71 2.73 -15.52
N ILE A 139 7.31 2.88 -16.71
CA ILE A 139 6.56 3.11 -17.94
C ILE A 139 5.61 1.93 -18.22
N ASN A 140 6.09 0.69 -18.08
CA ASN A 140 5.29 -0.51 -18.31
C ASN A 140 4.13 -0.61 -17.32
N VAL A 141 4.33 -0.32 -16.04
CA VAL A 141 3.26 -0.31 -15.03
C VAL A 141 2.22 0.76 -15.35
N LEU A 142 2.65 1.99 -15.64
CA LEU A 142 1.74 3.11 -15.90
C LEU A 142 1.00 2.99 -17.24
N SER A 143 1.55 2.28 -18.21
CA SER A 143 0.90 2.03 -19.51
C SER A 143 0.04 0.77 -19.53
N SER A 144 0.28 -0.17 -18.63
CA SER A 144 -0.50 -1.40 -18.49
C SER A 144 -1.93 -1.14 -18.04
N ASN A 145 -2.83 -2.07 -18.35
CA ASN A 145 -4.15 -2.15 -17.72
C ASN A 145 -4.17 -3.04 -16.47
N ASP A 146 -3.03 -3.64 -16.12
CA ASP A 146 -2.91 -4.47 -14.92
C ASP A 146 -2.96 -3.59 -13.66
N THR A 147 -3.90 -3.89 -12.80
CA THR A 147 -4.10 -3.20 -11.54
C THR A 147 -4.37 -4.22 -10.43
N LEU A 148 -4.11 -3.86 -9.18
CA LEU A 148 -4.37 -4.75 -8.05
C LEU A 148 -5.86 -5.12 -7.93
N GLU A 149 -6.73 -4.19 -8.28
CA GLU A 149 -8.18 -4.37 -8.25
C GLU A 149 -8.79 -4.05 -9.62
N LYS A 150 -9.94 -4.64 -9.91
CA LYS A 150 -10.63 -4.45 -11.19
C LYS A 150 -11.00 -2.97 -11.40
N ASN A 151 -10.64 -2.44 -12.55
CA ASN A 151 -11.01 -1.09 -13.01
C ASN A 151 -11.74 -1.18 -14.34
N GLY A 152 -12.35 -0.06 -14.77
CA GLY A 152 -12.96 0.06 -16.10
C GLY A 152 -11.92 0.26 -17.21
N THR A 153 -12.40 0.65 -18.38
CA THR A 153 -11.54 0.93 -19.54
C THR A 153 -10.92 2.31 -19.43
N ARG A 154 -9.65 2.44 -19.78
CA ARG A 154 -8.95 3.72 -19.88
C ARG A 154 -9.46 4.52 -21.07
N ILE A 155 -9.73 5.79 -20.85
CA ILE A 155 -10.17 6.72 -21.90
C ILE A 155 -9.17 7.85 -22.14
N GLY A 156 -8.13 7.95 -21.30
CA GLY A 156 -7.10 8.98 -21.35
C GLY A 156 -7.51 10.28 -20.66
N ALA A 157 -6.50 11.05 -20.23
CA ALA A 157 -6.70 12.24 -19.40
C ALA A 157 -7.59 13.30 -20.04
N HIS A 158 -7.46 13.55 -21.34
CA HIS A 158 -8.26 14.56 -22.05
C HIS A 158 -9.75 14.18 -22.06
N ASN A 159 -10.07 12.95 -22.50
CA ASN A 159 -11.44 12.46 -22.54
C ASN A 159 -12.05 12.35 -21.14
N PHE A 160 -11.24 12.01 -20.14
CA PHE A 160 -11.67 12.00 -18.75
C PHE A 160 -12.07 13.39 -18.26
N LYS A 161 -11.23 14.42 -18.51
CA LYS A 161 -11.55 15.81 -18.16
C LYS A 161 -12.79 16.32 -18.90
N THR A 162 -12.95 15.96 -20.16
CA THR A 162 -14.14 16.31 -20.97
C THR A 162 -15.40 15.67 -20.40
N LYS A 163 -15.34 14.38 -20.09
CA LYS A 163 -16.47 13.61 -19.49
C LYS A 163 -17.04 14.28 -18.24
N TYR A 164 -16.20 14.86 -17.41
CA TYR A 164 -16.57 15.50 -16.15
C TYR A 164 -16.69 17.03 -16.23
N ASN A 165 -16.50 17.61 -17.42
CA ASN A 165 -16.54 19.07 -17.65
C ASN A 165 -15.56 19.84 -16.74
N ILE A 166 -14.31 19.35 -16.63
CA ILE A 166 -13.26 19.91 -15.77
C ILE A 166 -11.97 20.26 -16.52
N LEU A 167 -12.07 20.53 -17.83
CA LEU A 167 -10.91 20.86 -18.68
C LEU A 167 -10.09 22.05 -18.15
N ASN A 168 -10.76 23.07 -17.62
CA ASN A 168 -10.15 24.32 -17.15
C ASN A 168 -9.97 24.38 -15.63
N LYS A 169 -10.02 23.23 -14.95
CA LYS A 169 -9.84 23.15 -13.49
C LYS A 169 -8.53 22.46 -13.13
N LYS A 170 -7.91 22.90 -12.04
CA LYS A 170 -6.93 22.09 -11.32
C LYS A 170 -7.67 20.98 -10.53
N ILE A 171 -7.11 19.81 -10.51
CA ILE A 171 -7.78 18.61 -9.99
C ILE A 171 -7.00 18.04 -8.82
N LEU A 172 -7.67 17.92 -7.68
CA LEU A 172 -7.21 17.13 -6.55
C LEU A 172 -7.90 15.76 -6.60
N PHE A 173 -7.14 14.69 -6.85
CA PHE A 173 -7.65 13.31 -6.83
C PHE A 173 -7.54 12.70 -5.43
N VAL A 174 -8.64 12.09 -4.97
CA VAL A 174 -8.77 11.47 -3.66
C VAL A 174 -9.27 10.02 -3.80
N PRO A 175 -8.37 9.03 -3.90
CA PRO A 175 -8.75 7.62 -3.85
C PRO A 175 -9.07 7.21 -2.41
N LEU A 176 -10.29 6.72 -2.18
CA LEU A 176 -10.72 6.21 -0.88
C LEU A 176 -10.26 4.75 -0.71
N GLN A 177 -9.97 4.40 0.54
CA GLN A 177 -9.63 3.05 0.96
C GLN A 177 -10.84 2.33 1.55
N ARG A 178 -10.69 1.04 1.81
CA ARG A 178 -11.69 0.26 2.54
C ARG A 178 -11.72 0.68 4.00
N PRO A 179 -12.90 0.90 4.61
CA PRO A 179 -13.01 1.30 6.01
C PRO A 179 -12.35 0.31 6.98
N ASN A 180 -12.39 -0.98 6.64
CA ASN A 180 -11.85 -2.07 7.47
C ASN A 180 -10.41 -2.46 7.10
N ASP A 181 -9.72 -1.67 6.28
CA ASP A 181 -8.32 -1.93 5.96
C ASP A 181 -7.46 -1.84 7.21
N SER A 182 -6.54 -2.80 7.40
CA SER A 182 -5.63 -2.82 8.55
C SER A 182 -4.76 -1.56 8.62
N VAL A 183 -4.33 -1.02 7.48
CA VAL A 183 -3.51 0.20 7.45
C VAL A 183 -4.31 1.45 7.88
N ILE A 184 -5.63 1.47 7.68
CA ILE A 184 -6.48 2.54 8.22
C ILE A 184 -6.58 2.41 9.73
N ARG A 185 -6.84 1.21 10.24
CA ARG A 185 -7.02 0.99 11.69
C ARG A 185 -5.77 1.29 12.52
N HIS A 186 -4.58 1.03 11.94
CA HIS A 186 -3.33 1.10 12.71
C HIS A 186 -2.39 2.24 12.31
N PHE A 187 -2.54 2.82 11.11
CA PHE A 187 -1.60 3.80 10.56
C PHE A 187 -2.26 5.06 9.99
N SER A 188 -3.53 5.31 10.28
CA SER A 188 -4.25 6.50 9.80
C SER A 188 -3.93 7.79 10.57
N ASP A 189 -3.17 7.69 11.67
CA ASP A 189 -2.79 8.81 12.51
C ASP A 189 -4.00 9.54 13.12
N GLU A 190 -4.14 10.85 12.92
CA GLU A 190 -5.25 11.65 13.46
C GLU A 190 -6.61 11.39 12.78
N ILE A 191 -6.60 10.79 11.59
CA ILE A 191 -7.81 10.42 10.85
C ILE A 191 -8.40 9.12 11.40
N ARG A 192 -9.54 9.22 12.06
CA ARG A 192 -10.16 8.08 12.75
C ARG A 192 -10.80 7.06 11.83
N SER A 193 -11.26 7.49 10.65
CA SER A 193 -11.95 6.63 9.69
C SER A 193 -11.89 7.19 8.27
N VAL A 194 -12.20 6.36 7.29
CA VAL A 194 -12.38 6.80 5.89
C VAL A 194 -13.54 7.81 5.79
N GLN A 195 -14.57 7.69 6.63
CA GLN A 195 -15.67 8.63 6.66
C GLN A 195 -15.24 10.00 7.20
N ASP A 196 -14.43 10.05 8.26
CA ASP A 196 -13.85 11.32 8.78
C ASP A 196 -12.98 11.98 7.72
N PHE A 197 -12.16 11.19 7.03
CA PHE A 197 -11.36 11.69 5.90
C PHE A 197 -12.24 12.31 4.82
N LEU A 198 -13.29 11.61 4.39
CA LEU A 198 -14.22 12.09 3.38
C LEU A 198 -14.93 13.38 3.82
N ASN A 199 -15.37 13.49 5.06
CA ASN A 199 -16.02 14.69 5.60
C ASN A 199 -15.07 15.89 5.53
N ASN A 200 -13.79 15.71 5.89
CA ASN A 200 -12.77 16.75 5.78
C ASN A 200 -12.47 17.11 4.31
N VAL A 201 -12.46 16.12 3.42
CA VAL A 201 -12.31 16.35 1.97
C VAL A 201 -13.48 17.14 1.39
N VAL A 202 -14.73 16.88 1.83
CA VAL A 202 -15.90 17.66 1.43
C VAL A 202 -15.78 19.12 1.89
N THR A 203 -15.30 19.35 3.10
CA THR A 203 -15.07 20.71 3.63
C THR A 203 -13.97 21.42 2.81
N LEU A 204 -12.86 20.73 2.53
CA LEU A 204 -11.82 21.24 1.67
C LEU A 204 -12.36 21.60 0.27
N ALA A 205 -13.14 20.70 -0.35
CA ALA A 205 -13.68 20.92 -1.69
C ALA A 205 -14.45 22.23 -1.81
N LYS A 206 -15.34 22.52 -0.84
CA LYS A 206 -16.08 23.78 -0.76
C LYS A 206 -15.13 24.99 -0.66
N SER A 207 -14.10 24.88 0.19
CA SER A 207 -13.19 26.00 0.49
C SER A 207 -12.25 26.37 -0.66
N ILE A 208 -12.03 25.46 -1.64
CA ILE A 208 -11.13 25.68 -2.79
C ILE A 208 -11.88 25.92 -4.11
N LYS A 209 -13.21 25.96 -4.11
CA LYS A 209 -14.05 26.13 -5.28
C LYS A 209 -13.68 27.38 -6.12
N ASP A 210 -13.59 28.52 -5.46
CA ASP A 210 -13.31 29.81 -6.10
C ASP A 210 -11.82 30.01 -6.44
N LYS A 211 -10.99 29.02 -6.12
CA LYS A 211 -9.55 29.00 -6.42
C LYS A 211 -9.21 28.21 -7.68
N GLY A 212 -10.22 27.83 -8.47
CA GLY A 212 -10.04 27.10 -9.72
C GLY A 212 -9.76 25.61 -9.56
N TRP A 213 -9.88 25.06 -8.35
CA TRP A 213 -9.72 23.64 -8.06
C TRP A 213 -11.07 22.91 -8.03
N VAL A 214 -11.03 21.62 -8.35
CA VAL A 214 -12.11 20.66 -8.15
C VAL A 214 -11.53 19.40 -7.48
N VAL A 215 -12.32 18.81 -6.61
CA VAL A 215 -11.96 17.53 -5.99
C VAL A 215 -12.66 16.39 -6.71
N ILE A 216 -11.93 15.36 -7.09
CA ILE A 216 -12.49 14.11 -7.59
C ILE A 216 -12.22 12.99 -6.62
N VAL A 217 -13.24 12.21 -6.28
CA VAL A 217 -13.17 11.10 -5.32
C VAL A 217 -13.49 9.80 -6.03
N LYS A 218 -12.69 8.76 -5.81
CA LYS A 218 -12.97 7.41 -6.26
C LYS A 218 -13.13 6.48 -5.07
N GLN A 219 -14.26 5.80 -4.99
CA GLN A 219 -14.47 4.74 -3.99
C GLN A 219 -13.63 3.51 -4.30
N HIS A 220 -13.30 2.74 -3.27
CA HIS A 220 -12.56 1.49 -3.46
C HIS A 220 -13.40 0.49 -4.25
N PRO A 221 -12.82 -0.21 -5.27
CA PRO A 221 -13.59 -1.11 -6.14
C PRO A 221 -14.30 -2.28 -5.43
N LEU A 222 -13.81 -2.68 -4.25
CA LEU A 222 -14.38 -3.77 -3.44
C LEU A 222 -15.38 -3.31 -2.39
N GLU A 223 -15.68 -2.00 -2.33
CA GLU A 223 -16.74 -1.49 -1.46
C GLU A 223 -18.02 -1.33 -2.25
N GLU A 224 -19.14 -1.73 -1.64
CA GLU A 224 -20.44 -1.37 -2.17
C GLU A 224 -20.57 0.15 -2.23
N SER A 225 -21.17 0.66 -3.29
CA SER A 225 -21.27 2.10 -3.51
C SER A 225 -22.03 2.75 -2.35
N THR A 226 -21.31 3.31 -1.40
CA THR A 226 -21.91 4.22 -0.42
C THR A 226 -22.30 5.48 -1.19
N GLU A 227 -23.56 5.84 -1.18
CA GLU A 227 -24.01 7.08 -1.80
C GLU A 227 -23.36 8.26 -1.08
N ILE A 228 -22.29 8.81 -1.67
CA ILE A 228 -21.66 10.02 -1.14
C ILE A 228 -22.60 11.22 -1.34
N GLY A 229 -23.59 11.10 -2.21
CA GLY A 229 -24.50 12.16 -2.59
C GLY A 229 -23.80 13.29 -3.32
N GLU A 230 -24.57 14.22 -3.87
CA GLU A 230 -24.03 15.42 -4.49
C GLU A 230 -23.38 16.33 -3.45
N LYS A 231 -22.15 16.72 -3.68
CA LYS A 231 -21.40 17.65 -2.84
C LYS A 231 -20.85 18.78 -3.68
N GLU A 232 -20.86 19.97 -3.14
CA GLU A 232 -20.34 21.15 -3.80
C GLU A 232 -18.85 21.01 -4.13
N ASN A 233 -18.49 21.23 -5.40
CA ASN A 233 -17.12 21.18 -5.92
C ASN A 233 -16.41 19.83 -5.73
N LEU A 234 -17.18 18.74 -5.59
CA LEU A 234 -16.70 17.39 -5.45
C LEU A 234 -17.41 16.47 -6.45
N ILE A 235 -16.62 15.73 -7.22
CA ILE A 235 -17.11 14.78 -8.22
C ILE A 235 -16.80 13.36 -7.72
N VAL A 236 -17.82 12.53 -7.61
CA VAL A 236 -17.65 11.10 -7.30
C VAL A 236 -17.50 10.34 -8.62
N LEU A 237 -16.39 9.66 -8.79
CA LEU A 237 -16.12 8.86 -9.98
C LEU A 237 -17.01 7.60 -10.00
N LYS A 238 -17.41 7.20 -11.20
CA LYS A 238 -18.12 5.93 -11.39
C LYS A 238 -17.19 4.74 -11.13
N PRO A 239 -17.70 3.59 -10.69
CA PRO A 239 -16.88 2.37 -10.54
C PRO A 239 -16.15 1.99 -11.84
N THR A 240 -16.74 2.31 -13.00
CA THR A 240 -16.18 2.05 -14.33
C THR A 240 -15.09 3.02 -14.76
N ASP A 241 -14.82 4.10 -14.01
CA ASP A 241 -13.72 4.99 -14.31
C ASP A 241 -12.39 4.37 -13.90
N HIS A 242 -11.40 4.49 -14.76
CA HIS A 242 -10.09 3.93 -14.48
C HIS A 242 -9.28 4.88 -13.60
N PHE A 243 -8.66 4.37 -12.53
CA PHE A 243 -7.91 5.22 -11.60
C PHE A 243 -6.67 5.86 -12.23
N TYR A 244 -6.05 5.25 -13.25
CA TYR A 244 -4.96 5.87 -14.00
C TYR A 244 -5.40 7.13 -14.76
N ASP A 245 -6.65 7.16 -15.29
CA ASP A 245 -7.16 8.36 -15.93
C ASP A 245 -7.34 9.48 -14.90
N ALA A 246 -7.78 9.14 -13.69
CA ALA A 246 -7.89 10.08 -12.58
C ALA A 246 -6.50 10.61 -12.15
N ILE A 247 -5.50 9.74 -11.95
CA ILE A 247 -4.12 10.13 -11.62
C ILE A 247 -3.54 11.03 -12.74
N ASN A 248 -3.62 10.59 -14.00
CA ASN A 248 -3.03 11.33 -15.13
C ASN A 248 -3.68 12.69 -15.32
N SER A 249 -4.99 12.80 -15.03
CA SER A 249 -5.75 14.05 -15.13
C SER A 249 -5.51 14.99 -13.96
N SER A 250 -5.05 14.50 -12.81
CA SER A 250 -4.91 15.29 -11.59
C SER A 250 -3.64 16.15 -11.58
N ASP A 251 -3.70 17.28 -10.86
CA ASP A 251 -2.58 18.13 -10.52
C ASP A 251 -1.94 17.73 -9.20
N ALA A 252 -2.72 17.12 -8.31
CA ALA A 252 -2.26 16.55 -7.04
C ALA A 252 -3.12 15.34 -6.64
N VAL A 253 -2.56 14.47 -5.81
CA VAL A 253 -3.25 13.32 -5.22
C VAL A 253 -3.20 13.42 -3.70
N MET A 254 -4.33 13.19 -3.03
CA MET A 254 -4.42 13.16 -1.57
C MET A 254 -5.06 11.85 -1.13
N LEU A 255 -4.48 11.23 -0.12
CA LEU A 255 -4.94 9.94 0.38
C LEU A 255 -4.56 9.75 1.85
N ILE A 256 -5.14 8.77 2.52
CA ILE A 256 -4.71 8.44 3.88
C ILE A 256 -3.33 7.80 3.80
N ASN A 257 -3.25 6.53 3.41
CA ASN A 257 -2.00 5.77 3.26
C ASN A 257 -2.12 4.64 2.21
N SER A 258 -2.96 4.85 1.19
CA SER A 258 -3.26 3.88 0.14
C SER A 258 -2.04 3.54 -0.72
N GLY A 259 -1.95 2.28 -1.18
CA GLY A 259 -0.99 1.87 -2.20
C GLY A 259 -1.09 2.64 -3.53
N VAL A 260 -2.22 3.29 -3.82
CA VAL A 260 -2.38 4.21 -4.97
C VAL A 260 -1.34 5.33 -4.96
N GLY A 261 -0.79 5.67 -3.78
CA GLY A 261 0.30 6.63 -3.66
C GLY A 261 1.55 6.23 -4.44
N LEU A 262 1.91 4.95 -4.53
CA LEU A 262 3.04 4.52 -5.37
C LEU A 262 2.82 4.86 -6.84
N TYR A 263 1.61 4.65 -7.35
CA TYR A 263 1.27 4.97 -8.74
C TYR A 263 1.28 6.49 -8.98
N SER A 264 0.84 7.25 -7.98
CA SER A 264 0.92 8.72 -8.01
C SER A 264 2.37 9.20 -8.09
N LEU A 265 3.27 8.64 -7.28
CA LEU A 265 4.71 8.94 -7.30
C LEU A 265 5.36 8.55 -8.62
N MET A 266 5.09 7.35 -9.15
CA MET A 266 5.58 6.90 -10.46
C MET A 266 5.08 7.81 -11.60
N ALA A 267 3.87 8.35 -11.50
CA ALA A 267 3.33 9.32 -12.44
C ALA A 267 3.84 10.77 -12.22
N GLY A 268 4.77 10.96 -11.28
CA GLY A 268 5.36 12.27 -10.96
C GLY A 268 4.38 13.27 -10.34
N LYS A 269 3.30 12.80 -9.70
CA LYS A 269 2.27 13.69 -9.13
C LYS A 269 2.59 14.09 -7.70
N PRO A 270 2.42 15.37 -7.33
CA PRO A 270 2.40 15.80 -5.94
C PRO A 270 1.44 14.92 -5.12
N THR A 271 1.96 14.24 -4.10
CA THR A 271 1.22 13.25 -3.31
C THR A 271 1.21 13.64 -1.85
N TYR A 272 0.02 13.79 -1.29
CA TYR A 272 -0.21 14.24 0.09
C TYR A 272 -0.84 13.10 0.90
N ASN A 273 -0.20 12.75 2.01
CA ASN A 273 -0.67 11.72 2.92
C ASN A 273 -1.19 12.33 4.22
N VAL A 274 -2.42 12.01 4.64
CA VAL A 274 -2.92 12.38 5.97
C VAL A 274 -2.68 11.28 7.01
N GLY A 275 -2.45 10.04 6.57
CA GLY A 275 -2.03 8.90 7.38
C GLY A 275 -0.54 8.58 7.18
N ASN A 276 -0.06 7.61 7.94
CA ASN A 276 1.31 7.12 7.86
C ASN A 276 1.42 6.06 6.75
N ALA A 277 2.11 6.40 5.68
CA ALA A 277 2.36 5.50 4.55
C ALA A 277 3.85 5.12 4.48
N TYR A 278 4.14 3.88 4.15
CA TYR A 278 5.51 3.36 4.07
C TYR A 278 6.38 4.03 3.00
N TYR A 279 5.78 4.74 2.07
CA TYR A 279 6.46 5.55 1.05
C TYR A 279 6.45 7.06 1.38
N CYS A 280 5.98 7.45 2.56
CA CYS A 280 5.95 8.86 2.96
C CYS A 280 7.30 9.29 3.52
N HIS A 281 8.23 9.62 2.62
CA HIS A 281 9.57 10.09 2.92
C HIS A 281 9.86 11.40 2.21
N GLU A 282 10.85 12.15 2.71
CA GLU A 282 11.31 13.39 2.09
C GLU A 282 11.71 13.19 0.63
N GLY A 283 11.14 13.99 -0.25
CA GLY A 283 11.34 13.92 -1.70
C GLY A 283 10.50 12.85 -2.40
N LEU A 284 9.65 12.08 -1.68
CA LEU A 284 8.64 11.20 -2.26
C LEU A 284 7.25 11.81 -2.11
N SER A 285 6.67 11.78 -0.92
CA SER A 285 5.35 12.35 -0.66
C SER A 285 5.35 13.21 0.59
N ILE A 286 4.30 13.99 0.79
CA ILE A 286 4.21 14.98 1.82
C ILE A 286 3.19 14.56 2.86
N LYS A 287 3.61 14.50 4.12
CA LYS A 287 2.71 14.33 5.25
C LYS A 287 2.02 15.66 5.56
N ILE A 288 0.69 15.62 5.62
CA ILE A 288 -0.15 16.71 6.15
C ILE A 288 -1.00 16.17 7.29
N LYS A 289 -1.41 17.03 8.23
CA LYS A 289 -2.19 16.58 9.40
C LYS A 289 -3.64 16.26 9.03
N ASN A 290 -4.22 17.09 8.18
CA ASN A 290 -5.61 16.96 7.75
C ASN A 290 -5.77 17.47 6.32
N PRO A 291 -6.85 17.12 5.60
CA PRO A 291 -7.10 17.57 4.24
C PRO A 291 -7.07 19.09 4.05
N GLU A 292 -7.54 19.86 5.03
CA GLU A 292 -7.60 21.31 4.99
C GLU A 292 -6.20 21.96 4.86
N ASP A 293 -5.13 21.30 5.32
CA ASP A 293 -3.76 21.79 5.18
C ASP A 293 -3.31 21.90 3.72
N PHE A 294 -3.95 21.18 2.80
CA PHE A 294 -3.70 21.30 1.36
C PHE A 294 -3.82 22.74 0.86
N LYS A 295 -4.66 23.58 1.48
CA LYS A 295 -4.79 25.01 1.15
C LYS A 295 -3.49 25.78 1.26
N LYS A 296 -2.57 25.32 2.11
CA LYS A 296 -1.26 25.95 2.32
C LYS A 296 -0.28 25.63 1.18
N CYS A 297 -0.46 24.50 0.51
CA CYS A 297 0.45 24.00 -0.54
C CYS A 297 -0.14 24.09 -1.95
N MET A 298 -1.44 24.30 -2.11
CA MET A 298 -2.11 24.22 -3.41
C MET A 298 -1.64 25.21 -4.47
N ASN A 299 -0.99 26.31 -4.07
CA ASN A 299 -0.43 27.32 -5.00
C ASN A 299 1.01 27.00 -5.39
N ASP A 300 1.73 26.25 -4.53
CA ASP A 300 3.11 25.81 -4.75
C ASP A 300 3.19 24.31 -4.46
N LEU A 301 2.87 23.50 -5.48
CA LEU A 301 2.81 22.06 -5.34
C LEU A 301 4.21 21.45 -5.27
N SER A 302 4.42 20.59 -4.30
CA SER A 302 5.68 19.89 -4.12
C SER A 302 5.69 18.59 -4.91
N TYR A 303 6.45 18.54 -5.97
CA TYR A 303 6.61 17.37 -6.82
C TYR A 303 7.58 16.35 -6.22
N PRO A 304 7.36 15.05 -6.42
CA PRO A 304 8.31 14.03 -5.98
C PRO A 304 9.63 14.17 -6.76
N SER A 305 10.73 13.91 -6.07
CA SER A 305 12.05 13.82 -6.73
C SER A 305 12.09 12.58 -7.63
N LYS A 306 12.30 12.78 -8.93
CA LYS A 306 12.42 11.67 -9.88
C LYS A 306 13.50 10.68 -9.45
N ASP A 307 14.67 11.16 -9.01
CA ASP A 307 15.77 10.31 -8.53
C ASP A 307 15.34 9.46 -7.33
N LYS A 308 14.69 10.05 -6.33
CA LYS A 308 14.22 9.31 -5.15
C LYS A 308 13.11 8.31 -5.49
N VAL A 309 12.20 8.66 -6.39
CA VAL A 309 11.16 7.73 -6.87
C VAL A 309 11.81 6.54 -7.57
N GLU A 310 12.76 6.76 -8.47
CA GLU A 310 13.48 5.69 -9.17
C GLU A 310 14.22 4.78 -8.19
N LYS A 311 14.94 5.33 -7.22
CA LYS A 311 15.63 4.56 -6.18
C LYS A 311 14.66 3.74 -5.31
N PHE A 312 13.54 4.34 -4.91
CA PHE A 312 12.56 3.67 -4.08
C PHE A 312 11.86 2.51 -4.83
N ILE A 313 11.45 2.75 -6.07
CA ILE A 313 10.86 1.69 -6.92
C ILE A 313 11.91 0.62 -7.23
N HIS A 314 13.16 0.99 -7.55
CA HIS A 314 14.25 0.04 -7.75
C HIS A 314 14.42 -0.87 -6.52
N TYR A 315 14.49 -0.29 -5.32
CA TYR A 315 14.55 -1.06 -4.08
C TYR A 315 13.38 -2.03 -3.94
N LEU A 316 12.15 -1.55 -4.16
CA LEU A 316 10.97 -2.40 -4.03
C LEU A 316 11.03 -3.59 -4.97
N ILE A 317 11.36 -3.41 -6.24
CA ILE A 317 11.30 -4.47 -7.25
C ILE A 317 12.52 -5.40 -7.28
N THR A 318 13.67 -4.98 -6.75
CA THR A 318 14.90 -5.78 -6.80
C THR A 318 15.31 -6.38 -5.45
N ARG A 319 14.97 -5.69 -4.34
CA ARG A 319 15.46 -6.06 -3.01
C ARG A 319 14.37 -6.39 -2.00
N PHE A 320 13.11 -5.99 -2.27
CA PHE A 320 12.05 -6.14 -1.28
C PHE A 320 10.89 -7.02 -1.75
N TYR A 321 10.36 -6.79 -2.95
CA TYR A 321 9.24 -7.55 -3.46
C TYR A 321 9.67 -8.84 -4.17
N SER A 322 8.83 -9.87 -4.02
CA SER A 322 8.85 -11.08 -4.84
C SER A 322 7.75 -11.02 -5.86
N PHE A 323 8.03 -11.38 -7.10
CA PHE A 323 7.04 -11.39 -8.17
C PHE A 323 6.30 -12.73 -8.22
N GLY A 324 4.97 -12.68 -8.27
CA GLY A 324 4.10 -13.84 -8.37
C GLY A 324 2.64 -13.44 -8.44
N LYS A 325 1.84 -14.12 -9.23
CA LYS A 325 0.39 -13.87 -9.29
C LYS A 325 -0.27 -14.34 -7.98
N ALA A 326 -1.09 -13.48 -7.40
CA ALA A 326 -2.00 -13.84 -6.33
C ALA A 326 -3.22 -14.52 -6.96
N ASN A 327 -3.30 -15.84 -6.86
CA ASN A 327 -4.55 -16.53 -7.12
C ASN A 327 -5.30 -16.65 -5.80
N TYR A 328 -6.17 -15.67 -5.53
CA TYR A 328 -7.22 -15.84 -4.53
C TYR A 328 -8.30 -16.72 -5.16
N ILE A 329 -8.47 -17.88 -4.58
CA ILE A 329 -9.63 -18.74 -4.85
C ILE A 329 -10.69 -18.38 -3.81
#